data_956ee02e655aa0de2ea4fa4e29ef90c8
#
_entry.id   956ee02e655aa0de2ea4fa4e29ef90c8
#
_cell.length_a   1.000
_cell.length_b   1.000
_cell.length_c   1.000
_cell.angle_alpha   90.00
_cell.angle_beta   90.00
_cell.angle_gamma   90.00
#
_symmetry.space_group_name_H-M   'P 1'
#
loop_
_entity.id
_entity.type
_entity.pdbx_description
1 polymer ?
#
loop_
_entity_poly.entity_id
_entity_poly.type
_entity_poly.pdbx_seq_one_letter_code
_entity_poly.pdbx_strand_id
1 'polypeptide(L)'
;RFRYGTPEKIGGWAQLGSTDITGRNTALHHFVNASGIKYAALGTNRILYVYSGGIFYDIHPIKSTTTLTSAFSTTNGSAAVTITFASAHNANKGDIILLDNFTSITNSGFLSGDFDDNKFQVTSIPTTTTLTVTMASNESGSGASTSGGVRVQLYYPVGPAVEVATTGWGLGSWGGVAQGQFTST
;
A
#
# COMPACT_ATOMS: atom_id res chain seq x y z
N ARG A 1 -25.29 -25.04 8.76
CA ARG A 1 -25.26 -26.32 8.08
C ARG A 1 -26.20 -27.32 8.76
N PHE A 2 -26.60 -28.33 8.04
CA PHE A 2 -27.32 -29.47 8.64
C PHE A 2 -26.35 -30.63 8.88
N ARG A 3 -26.37 -31.17 10.09
CA ARG A 3 -25.61 -32.36 10.47
C ARG A 3 -26.57 -33.36 11.14
N TYR A 4 -26.59 -34.57 10.65
CA TYR A 4 -27.51 -35.61 11.13
C TYR A 4 -29.00 -35.20 11.14
N GLY A 5 -29.42 -34.36 10.14
CA GLY A 5 -30.81 -33.91 10.04
C GLY A 5 -31.20 -32.72 10.94
N THR A 6 -30.32 -32.25 11.79
CA THR A 6 -30.54 -31.10 12.67
C THR A 6 -29.77 -29.84 12.19
N PRO A 7 -30.37 -28.64 12.30
CA PRO A 7 -29.65 -27.40 12.00
C PRO A 7 -28.57 -27.17 13.07
N GLU A 8 -27.33 -27.01 12.62
CA GLU A 8 -26.17 -26.73 13.48
C GLU A 8 -25.61 -25.35 13.13
N LYS A 9 -25.32 -24.54 14.14
CA LYS A 9 -24.61 -23.25 13.93
C LYS A 9 -23.25 -23.53 13.32
N ILE A 10 -22.92 -22.81 12.25
CA ILE A 10 -21.55 -22.74 11.76
C ILE A 10 -20.78 -21.89 12.77
N GLY A 11 -19.63 -22.40 13.23
CA GLY A 11 -18.74 -21.63 14.11
C GLY A 11 -18.38 -20.27 13.49
N GLY A 12 -18.02 -19.32 14.33
CA GLY A 12 -17.58 -17.99 13.88
C GLY A 12 -16.29 -18.07 13.04
N TRP A 13 -16.00 -16.99 12.34
CA TRP A 13 -14.75 -16.81 11.62
C TRP A 13 -13.64 -16.43 12.60
N ALA A 14 -12.47 -17.00 12.44
CA ALA A 14 -11.27 -16.57 13.15
C ALA A 14 -10.32 -15.90 12.12
N GLN A 15 -9.63 -14.86 12.56
CA GLN A 15 -8.60 -14.21 11.75
C GLN A 15 -7.45 -15.19 11.48
N LEU A 16 -7.01 -15.28 10.25
CA LEU A 16 -5.87 -16.09 9.84
C LEU A 16 -4.60 -15.23 9.91
N GLY A 17 -3.78 -15.46 10.91
CA GLY A 17 -2.57 -14.68 11.16
C GLY A 17 -2.81 -13.48 12.08
N SER A 18 -1.72 -12.89 12.53
CA SER A 18 -1.70 -11.76 13.49
C SER A 18 -1.54 -10.39 12.82
N THR A 19 -1.28 -10.35 11.51
CA THR A 19 -0.96 -9.12 10.78
C THR A 19 -2.01 -8.87 9.71
N ASP A 20 -2.47 -7.63 9.62
CA ASP A 20 -3.38 -7.21 8.58
C ASP A 20 -2.64 -7.03 7.25
N ILE A 21 -3.28 -7.46 6.17
CA ILE A 21 -2.75 -7.27 4.81
C ILE A 21 -3.16 -5.90 4.26
N THR A 22 -2.25 -5.25 3.54
CA THR A 22 -2.53 -3.97 2.88
C THR A 22 -3.39 -4.16 1.64
N GLY A 23 -4.56 -3.54 1.62
CA GLY A 23 -5.50 -3.59 0.51
C GLY A 23 -6.53 -4.72 0.62
N ARG A 24 -7.40 -4.79 -0.39
CA ARG A 24 -8.46 -5.81 -0.48
C ARG A 24 -7.95 -7.00 -1.30
N ASN A 25 -8.06 -8.20 -0.77
CA ASN A 25 -7.72 -9.41 -1.51
C ASN A 25 -8.64 -9.58 -2.73
N THR A 26 -8.04 -9.73 -3.89
CA THR A 26 -8.72 -9.90 -5.19
C THR A 26 -8.44 -11.25 -5.82
N ALA A 27 -7.34 -11.89 -5.45
CA ALA A 27 -6.94 -13.18 -5.98
C ALA A 27 -6.26 -14.03 -4.89
N LEU A 28 -6.53 -15.33 -4.90
CA LEU A 28 -5.91 -16.32 -4.03
C LEU A 28 -5.48 -17.51 -4.87
N HIS A 29 -4.23 -17.92 -4.75
CA HIS A 29 -3.70 -19.11 -5.40
C HIS A 29 -2.87 -19.91 -4.40
N HIS A 30 -3.20 -21.19 -4.22
CA HIS A 30 -2.42 -22.10 -3.37
C HIS A 30 -1.50 -22.97 -4.23
N PHE A 31 -0.31 -23.22 -3.73
CA PHE A 31 0.67 -24.09 -4.36
C PHE A 31 1.55 -24.79 -3.33
N VAL A 32 2.24 -25.82 -3.78
CA VAL A 32 3.18 -26.61 -2.97
C VAL A 32 4.53 -26.57 -3.66
N ASN A 33 5.59 -26.33 -2.89
CA ASN A 33 6.94 -26.37 -3.44
C ASN A 33 7.44 -27.81 -3.58
N ALA A 34 8.62 -27.99 -4.18
CA ALA A 34 9.26 -29.31 -4.37
C ALA A 34 9.54 -30.05 -3.06
N SER A 35 9.65 -29.35 -1.94
CA SER A 35 9.83 -29.94 -0.60
C SER A 35 8.53 -30.25 0.13
N GLY A 36 7.37 -30.14 -0.52
CA GLY A 36 6.06 -30.42 0.07
C GLY A 36 5.50 -29.31 0.97
N ILE A 37 6.15 -28.14 1.06
CA ILE A 37 5.66 -27.02 1.86
C ILE A 37 4.52 -26.32 1.12
N LYS A 38 3.44 -26.06 1.84
CA LYS A 38 2.23 -25.43 1.30
C LYS A 38 2.31 -23.91 1.44
N TYR A 39 1.97 -23.22 0.38
CA TYR A 39 1.90 -21.76 0.29
C TYR A 39 0.55 -21.32 -0.26
N ALA A 40 0.16 -20.10 0.10
CA ALA A 40 -0.95 -19.41 -0.54
C ALA A 40 -0.47 -18.03 -1.00
N ALA A 41 -0.49 -17.78 -2.30
CA ALA A 41 -0.25 -16.45 -2.86
C ALA A 41 -1.55 -15.65 -2.81
N LEU A 42 -1.47 -14.42 -2.30
CA LEU A 42 -2.58 -13.49 -2.19
C LEU A 42 -2.27 -12.24 -3.00
N GLY A 43 -3.10 -11.95 -3.98
CA GLY A 43 -3.07 -10.69 -4.73
C GLY A 43 -4.09 -9.73 -4.14
N THR A 44 -3.63 -8.63 -3.56
CA THR A 44 -4.51 -7.53 -3.20
C THR A 44 -4.54 -6.48 -4.32
N ASN A 45 -5.46 -5.53 -4.24
CA ASN A 45 -5.45 -4.39 -5.15
C ASN A 45 -4.27 -3.41 -4.91
N ARG A 46 -3.34 -3.75 -4.00
CA ARG A 46 -2.20 -2.90 -3.63
C ARG A 46 -0.88 -3.64 -3.55
N ILE A 47 -0.84 -4.79 -2.93
CA ILE A 47 0.38 -5.55 -2.57
C ILE A 47 0.18 -7.03 -2.88
N LEU A 48 1.26 -7.70 -3.22
CA LEU A 48 1.34 -9.14 -3.42
C LEU A 48 1.96 -9.80 -2.20
N TYR A 49 1.29 -10.83 -1.66
CA TYR A 49 1.75 -11.57 -0.48
C TYR A 49 1.86 -13.05 -0.74
N VAL A 50 2.70 -13.72 0.02
CA VAL A 50 2.69 -15.17 0.20
C VAL A 50 2.43 -15.48 1.67
N TYR A 51 1.45 -16.32 1.92
CA TYR A 51 1.16 -16.85 3.24
C TYR A 51 1.81 -18.22 3.41
N SER A 52 2.52 -18.43 4.52
CA SER A 52 3.09 -19.70 4.92
C SER A 52 3.31 -19.73 6.43
N GLY A 53 3.00 -20.85 7.07
CA GLY A 53 3.29 -21.05 8.50
C GLY A 53 2.62 -20.06 9.46
N GLY A 54 1.49 -19.45 9.08
CA GLY A 54 0.81 -18.44 9.91
C GLY A 54 1.21 -16.98 9.62
N ILE A 55 2.17 -16.74 8.73
CA ILE A 55 2.75 -15.42 8.46
C ILE A 55 2.50 -15.03 7.00
N PHE A 56 2.22 -13.74 6.79
CA PHE A 56 2.17 -13.12 5.47
C PHE A 56 3.52 -12.48 5.14
N TYR A 57 4.12 -12.93 4.06
CA TYR A 57 5.36 -12.39 3.51
C TYR A 57 5.02 -11.45 2.36
N ASP A 58 5.48 -10.21 2.43
CA ASP A 58 5.41 -9.25 1.34
C ASP A 58 6.42 -9.66 0.26
N ILE A 59 5.92 -9.97 -0.93
CA ILE A 59 6.75 -10.33 -2.10
C ILE A 59 6.59 -9.32 -3.24
N HIS A 60 5.97 -8.17 -2.96
CA HIS A 60 5.71 -7.18 -3.98
C HIS A 60 7.02 -6.50 -4.44
N PRO A 61 7.26 -6.36 -5.75
CA PRO A 61 8.49 -5.77 -6.24
C PRO A 61 8.65 -4.30 -5.81
N ILE A 62 9.86 -3.94 -5.38
CA ILE A 62 10.23 -2.57 -5.05
C ILE A 62 10.75 -1.89 -6.32
N LYS A 63 10.19 -0.74 -6.65
CA LYS A 63 10.56 0.08 -7.81
C LYS A 63 11.82 0.92 -7.52
N SER A 64 11.88 1.53 -6.34
CA SER A 64 13.03 2.32 -5.91
C SER A 64 13.12 2.37 -4.39
N THR A 65 14.34 2.56 -3.89
CA THR A 65 14.62 2.79 -2.48
C THR A 65 15.43 4.07 -2.35
N THR A 66 14.98 4.97 -1.49
CA THR A 66 15.64 6.25 -1.23
C THR A 66 15.77 6.46 0.27
N THR A 67 16.94 6.88 0.73
CA THR A 67 17.16 7.27 2.12
C THR A 67 17.00 8.78 2.24
N LEU A 68 16.14 9.21 3.15
CA LEU A 68 15.81 10.61 3.37
C LEU A 68 16.27 11.07 4.75
N THR A 69 16.60 12.35 4.87
CA THR A 69 16.95 12.99 6.14
C THR A 69 16.13 14.27 6.25
N SER A 70 15.49 14.49 7.41
CA SER A 70 14.68 15.69 7.69
C SER A 70 13.62 16.01 6.62
N ALA A 71 13.01 14.97 6.08
CA ALA A 71 12.19 15.04 4.87
C ALA A 71 10.68 15.06 5.13
N PHE A 72 10.25 14.88 6.37
CA PHE A 72 8.83 14.76 6.73
C PHE A 72 8.34 16.04 7.40
N SER A 73 7.16 16.49 7.01
CA SER A 73 6.49 17.63 7.65
C SER A 73 5.00 17.35 7.84
N THR A 74 4.48 17.83 8.97
CA THR A 74 3.07 17.71 9.39
C THR A 74 2.50 19.08 9.69
N THR A 75 1.19 19.20 9.63
CA THR A 75 0.46 20.42 9.97
C THR A 75 -0.59 20.12 11.03
N ASN A 76 -0.67 20.93 12.06
CA ASN A 76 -1.66 20.80 13.13
C ASN A 76 -3.09 20.72 12.57
N GLY A 77 -3.85 19.77 13.08
CA GLY A 77 -5.23 19.52 12.63
C GLY A 77 -5.36 18.76 11.31
N SER A 78 -4.25 18.36 10.69
CA SER A 78 -4.24 17.63 9.42
C SER A 78 -3.71 16.21 9.58
N ALA A 79 -4.35 15.25 8.91
CA ALA A 79 -3.83 13.89 8.79
C ALA A 79 -2.80 13.75 7.65
N ALA A 80 -2.59 14.79 6.85
CA ALA A 80 -1.66 14.76 5.72
C ALA A 80 -0.23 14.96 6.20
N VAL A 81 0.64 14.05 5.78
CA VAL A 81 2.10 14.15 6.00
C VAL A 81 2.77 14.35 4.65
N THR A 82 3.56 15.41 4.55
CA THR A 82 4.33 15.72 3.34
C THR A 82 5.73 15.12 3.46
N ILE A 83 6.14 14.43 2.41
CA ILE A 83 7.47 13.83 2.28
C ILE A 83 8.22 14.53 1.14
N THR A 84 9.39 15.06 1.44
CA THR A 84 10.22 15.81 0.48
C THR A 84 11.47 15.01 0.10
N PHE A 85 11.67 14.83 -1.19
CA PHE A 85 12.81 14.12 -1.78
C PHE A 85 13.83 15.12 -2.32
N ALA A 86 15.09 14.74 -2.31
CA ALA A 86 16.17 15.55 -2.90
C ALA A 86 16.12 15.59 -4.45
N SER A 87 15.49 14.57 -5.06
CA SER A 87 15.32 14.46 -6.51
C SER A 87 13.93 13.91 -6.84
N ALA A 88 13.58 13.87 -8.12
CA ALA A 88 12.27 13.36 -8.55
C ALA A 88 12.02 11.94 -8.06
N HIS A 89 10.91 11.74 -7.34
CA HIS A 89 10.54 10.45 -6.72
C HIS A 89 9.88 9.47 -7.70
N ASN A 90 9.40 9.92 -8.86
CA ASN A 90 8.74 9.09 -9.90
C ASN A 90 7.59 8.21 -9.39
N ALA A 91 6.95 8.61 -8.29
CA ALA A 91 5.73 8.00 -7.79
C ALA A 91 4.50 8.61 -8.45
N ASN A 92 3.41 7.84 -8.51
CA ASN A 92 2.10 8.31 -8.94
C ASN A 92 1.13 8.34 -7.76
N LYS A 93 0.07 9.12 -7.87
CA LYS A 93 -1.03 9.08 -6.91
C LYS A 93 -1.61 7.65 -6.89
N GLY A 94 -1.75 7.09 -5.69
CA GLY A 94 -2.24 5.72 -5.51
C GLY A 94 -1.14 4.68 -5.32
N ASP A 95 0.11 4.99 -5.67
CA ASP A 95 1.25 4.09 -5.40
C ASP A 95 1.40 3.83 -3.90
N ILE A 96 2.01 2.72 -3.57
CA ILE A 96 2.31 2.35 -2.18
C ILE A 96 3.78 2.63 -1.89
N ILE A 97 4.03 3.21 -0.74
CA ILE A 97 5.37 3.36 -0.16
C ILE A 97 5.44 2.63 1.18
N LEU A 98 6.59 2.07 1.48
CA LEU A 98 6.95 1.57 2.81
C LEU A 98 7.97 2.53 3.41
N LEU A 99 7.74 2.94 4.64
CA LEU A 99 8.68 3.71 5.45
C LEU A 99 9.35 2.77 6.44
N ASP A 100 10.66 2.86 6.54
CA ASP A 100 11.46 2.01 7.40
C ASP A 100 12.61 2.84 8.02
N ASN A 101 13.04 2.44 9.20
CA ASN A 101 14.05 3.16 9.98
C ASN A 101 13.63 4.59 10.38
N PHE A 102 12.35 4.75 10.68
CA PHE A 102 11.81 6.03 11.12
C PHE A 102 12.01 6.21 12.63
N THR A 103 12.72 7.26 13.06
CA THR A 103 13.09 7.44 14.46
C THR A 103 12.24 8.47 15.18
N SER A 104 11.96 9.63 14.59
CA SER A 104 11.14 10.65 15.27
C SER A 104 10.64 11.76 14.32
N ILE A 105 9.53 12.37 14.69
CA ILE A 105 9.10 13.70 14.26
C ILE A 105 9.05 14.59 15.51
N THR A 106 9.67 15.76 15.46
CA THR A 106 9.62 16.71 16.55
C THR A 106 8.36 17.57 16.49
N ASN A 107 7.80 17.89 17.66
CA ASN A 107 6.61 18.74 17.83
C ASN A 107 5.35 18.21 17.12
N SER A 108 5.30 16.92 16.86
CA SER A 108 4.18 16.21 16.25
C SER A 108 3.52 15.31 17.30
N GLY A 109 2.23 15.08 17.19
CA GLY A 109 1.51 14.10 17.99
C GLY A 109 1.66 12.67 17.48
N PHE A 110 2.24 12.47 16.29
CA PHE A 110 2.55 11.15 15.75
C PHE A 110 3.78 10.55 16.43
N LEU A 111 3.74 9.25 16.62
CA LEU A 111 4.86 8.46 17.15
C LEU A 111 5.67 7.85 16.00
N SER A 112 6.91 7.48 16.26
CA SER A 112 7.75 6.80 15.28
C SER A 112 7.10 5.50 14.77
N GLY A 113 6.46 4.73 15.63
CA GLY A 113 5.76 3.50 15.26
C GLY A 113 4.53 3.70 14.36
N ASP A 114 4.01 4.92 14.25
CA ASP A 114 2.94 5.22 13.29
C ASP A 114 3.46 5.23 11.86
N PHE A 115 4.78 5.40 11.68
CA PHE A 115 5.45 5.47 10.40
C PHE A 115 6.34 4.25 10.12
N ASP A 116 7.07 3.81 11.12
CA ASP A 116 8.10 2.79 10.98
C ASP A 116 7.49 1.44 10.61
N ASP A 117 8.03 0.80 9.59
CA ASP A 117 7.58 -0.49 9.05
C ASP A 117 6.13 -0.47 8.50
N ASN A 118 5.58 0.73 8.25
CA ASN A 118 4.21 0.91 7.79
C ASN A 118 4.15 1.28 6.31
N LYS A 119 3.08 0.78 5.65
CA LYS A 119 2.79 1.03 4.25
C LYS A 119 1.73 2.12 4.11
N PHE A 120 2.03 3.09 3.26
CA PHE A 120 1.14 4.22 2.99
C PHE A 120 0.80 4.32 1.52
N GLN A 121 -0.41 4.76 1.23
CA GLN A 121 -0.79 5.13 -0.13
C GLN A 121 -0.46 6.61 -0.37
N VAL A 122 0.16 6.90 -1.50
CA VAL A 122 0.39 8.26 -1.98
C VAL A 122 -0.97 8.89 -2.31
N THR A 123 -1.36 9.92 -1.55
CA THR A 123 -2.67 10.58 -1.70
C THR A 123 -2.61 11.77 -2.65
N SER A 124 -1.47 12.47 -2.71
CA SER A 124 -1.25 13.53 -3.70
C SER A 124 0.24 13.71 -4.02
N ILE A 125 0.50 14.38 -5.13
CA ILE A 125 1.85 14.71 -5.62
C ILE A 125 1.86 16.21 -5.93
N PRO A 126 2.17 17.05 -4.93
CA PRO A 126 2.21 18.49 -5.13
C PRO A 126 3.30 18.92 -6.12
N THR A 127 4.45 18.26 -6.10
CA THR A 127 5.57 18.49 -7.03
C THR A 127 6.26 17.18 -7.39
N THR A 128 7.20 17.21 -8.32
CA THR A 128 8.00 16.03 -8.68
C THR A 128 8.90 15.53 -7.53
N THR A 129 9.15 16.38 -6.54
CA THR A 129 10.00 16.08 -5.38
C THR A 129 9.22 15.98 -4.06
N THR A 130 7.92 16.25 -4.05
CA THR A 130 7.09 16.15 -2.86
C THR A 130 5.89 15.26 -3.10
N LEU A 131 5.61 14.37 -2.16
CA LEU A 131 4.38 13.59 -2.12
C LEU A 131 3.73 13.69 -0.74
N THR A 132 2.44 13.38 -0.68
CA THR A 132 1.68 13.34 0.57
C THR A 132 1.11 11.96 0.81
N VAL A 133 1.12 11.54 2.06
CA VAL A 133 0.39 10.38 2.57
C VAL A 133 -0.60 10.84 3.64
N THR A 134 -1.62 10.03 3.91
CA THR A 134 -2.64 10.36 4.92
C THR A 134 -2.58 9.34 6.05
N MET A 135 -2.46 9.85 7.27
CA MET A 135 -2.48 9.07 8.51
C MET A 135 -3.92 8.73 8.91
N ALA A 136 -4.07 7.79 9.86
CA ALA A 136 -5.38 7.38 10.37
C ALA A 136 -6.03 8.44 11.29
N SER A 137 -5.22 9.31 11.90
CA SER A 137 -5.66 10.39 12.79
C SER A 137 -5.11 11.73 12.35
N ASN A 138 -5.69 12.81 12.85
CA ASN A 138 -5.15 14.15 12.64
C ASN A 138 -3.98 14.40 13.59
N GLU A 139 -3.04 15.20 13.13
CA GLU A 139 -1.90 15.68 13.88
C GLU A 139 -2.33 16.65 14.99
N SER A 140 -1.68 16.57 16.15
CA SER A 140 -1.91 17.48 17.28
C SER A 140 -0.94 18.66 17.32
N GLY A 141 0.03 18.73 16.43
CA GLY A 141 1.00 19.80 16.31
C GLY A 141 1.60 19.88 14.92
N SER A 142 2.22 21.01 14.59
CA SER A 142 3.01 21.13 13.36
C SER A 142 4.43 20.71 13.64
N GLY A 143 4.94 19.76 12.87
CA GLY A 143 6.26 19.22 13.09
C GLY A 143 7.04 18.97 11.80
N ALA A 144 8.34 18.82 11.97
CA ALA A 144 9.25 18.39 10.93
C ALA A 144 10.10 17.23 11.44
N SER A 145 10.37 16.26 10.60
CA SER A 145 11.26 15.16 10.97
C SER A 145 12.68 15.64 11.11
N THR A 146 13.29 15.30 12.24
CA THR A 146 14.74 15.42 12.46
C THR A 146 15.42 14.07 12.27
N SER A 147 14.69 13.03 11.94
CA SER A 147 15.23 11.69 11.68
C SER A 147 16.20 11.70 10.52
N GLY A 148 17.34 11.10 10.73
CA GLY A 148 18.27 10.79 9.68
C GLY A 148 18.09 9.34 9.20
N GLY A 149 18.17 9.13 7.89
CA GLY A 149 18.25 7.78 7.36
C GLY A 149 16.92 7.03 7.23
N VAL A 150 15.78 7.72 7.17
CA VAL A 150 14.50 7.09 6.87
C VAL A 150 14.55 6.51 5.47
N ARG A 151 14.32 5.21 5.38
CA ARG A 151 14.28 4.50 4.10
C ARG A 151 12.86 4.51 3.56
N VAL A 152 12.68 5.11 2.40
CA VAL A 152 11.42 5.13 1.66
C VAL A 152 11.54 4.17 0.48
N GLN A 153 10.73 3.14 0.49
CA GLN A 153 10.66 2.14 -0.59
C GLN A 153 9.37 2.37 -1.37
N LEU A 154 9.49 2.72 -2.64
CA LEU A 154 8.38 2.84 -3.56
C LEU A 154 8.15 1.50 -4.23
N TYR A 155 6.93 0.99 -4.16
CA TYR A 155 6.53 -0.25 -4.81
C TYR A 155 6.14 -0.03 -6.28
N TYR A 156 6.25 -1.08 -7.10
CA TYR A 156 5.64 -1.07 -8.42
C TYR A 156 4.11 -1.00 -8.29
N PRO A 157 3.39 -0.31 -9.20
CA PRO A 157 1.93 -0.32 -9.19
C PRO A 157 1.40 -1.72 -9.56
N VAL A 158 0.32 -2.16 -8.91
CA VAL A 158 -0.32 -3.48 -9.14
C VAL A 158 -1.09 -3.52 -10.46
N GLY A 159 -1.32 -2.39 -11.08
CA GLY A 159 -2.07 -2.26 -12.32
C GLY A 159 -1.74 -0.94 -13.01
N PRO A 160 -2.46 -0.59 -14.07
CA PRO A 160 -2.28 0.70 -14.72
C PRO A 160 -2.53 1.82 -13.70
N ALA A 161 -1.69 2.86 -13.73
CA ALA A 161 -1.77 4.01 -12.82
C ALA A 161 -3.10 4.80 -12.98
N VAL A 162 -3.78 4.62 -14.09
CA VAL A 162 -5.07 5.21 -14.40
C VAL A 162 -6.02 4.10 -14.84
N GLU A 163 -7.12 3.92 -14.12
CA GLU A 163 -8.23 3.11 -14.59
C GLU A 163 -8.95 3.87 -15.71
N VAL A 164 -8.80 3.41 -16.93
CA VAL A 164 -9.55 3.95 -18.07
C VAL A 164 -10.88 3.21 -18.12
N ALA A 165 -11.94 3.85 -17.65
CA ALA A 165 -13.29 3.29 -17.57
C ALA A 165 -13.91 2.94 -18.95
N THR A 166 -13.19 3.20 -20.05
CA THR A 166 -13.71 3.10 -21.43
C THR A 166 -13.15 1.95 -22.25
N THR A 167 -12.32 1.07 -21.69
CA THR A 167 -11.68 -0.05 -22.41
C THR A 167 -12.19 -1.41 -21.96
N GLY A 168 -13.48 -1.56 -21.78
CA GLY A 168 -14.11 -2.85 -21.47
C GLY A 168 -14.75 -3.50 -22.69
N TRP A 169 -14.93 -4.81 -22.63
CA TRP A 169 -15.79 -5.54 -23.56
C TRP A 169 -17.19 -4.91 -23.55
N GLY A 170 -17.64 -4.46 -24.74
CA GLY A 170 -18.96 -3.84 -24.89
C GLY A 170 -18.99 -2.30 -24.82
N LEU A 171 -17.86 -1.65 -24.60
CA LEU A 171 -17.74 -0.19 -24.66
C LEU A 171 -16.97 0.23 -25.92
N GLY A 172 -17.68 0.85 -26.88
CA GLY A 172 -17.12 1.32 -28.14
C GLY A 172 -17.21 0.29 -29.28
N SER A 173 -16.51 0.56 -30.38
CA SER A 173 -16.42 -0.37 -31.51
C SER A 173 -15.67 -1.65 -31.12
N TRP A 174 -16.03 -2.76 -31.73
CA TRP A 174 -15.42 -4.08 -31.53
C TRP A 174 -13.87 -3.98 -31.55
N GLY A 175 -13.22 -4.32 -30.43
CA GLY A 175 -11.76 -4.26 -30.29
C GLY A 175 -11.25 -3.13 -29.41
N GLY A 176 -12.11 -2.31 -28.82
CA GLY A 176 -11.72 -1.18 -27.95
C GLY A 176 -11.24 0.03 -28.73
N VAL A 177 -10.83 1.06 -28.02
CA VAL A 177 -10.26 2.28 -28.62
C VAL A 177 -8.80 2.02 -29.00
N ALA A 178 -8.37 2.46 -30.17
CA ALA A 178 -6.97 2.35 -30.59
C ALA A 178 -6.04 2.96 -29.53
N GLN A 179 -4.95 2.26 -29.23
CA GLN A 179 -3.94 2.72 -28.29
C GLN A 179 -3.46 4.12 -28.69
N GLY A 180 -3.62 5.12 -27.82
CA GLY A 180 -3.29 6.51 -28.10
C GLY A 180 -4.48 7.48 -28.18
N GLN A 181 -5.72 6.97 -28.14
CA GLN A 181 -6.92 7.83 -28.06
C GLN A 181 -7.42 8.10 -26.63
N PHE A 182 -6.58 7.86 -25.65
CA PHE A 182 -6.91 8.17 -24.27
C PHE A 182 -6.60 9.64 -24.02
N THR A 183 -7.60 10.49 -24.13
CA THR A 183 -7.51 11.86 -23.62
C THR A 183 -7.69 11.79 -22.10
N SER A 184 -6.62 12.12 -21.37
CA SER A 184 -6.72 12.43 -19.95
C SER A 184 -7.54 13.71 -19.79
N THR A 185 -8.73 13.63 -19.24
CA THR A 185 -9.45 14.77 -18.70
C THR A 185 -9.13 14.95 -17.22
#